data_857fc6b66fe0e3491a3397ce71ad20c0
#
_entry.id   857fc6b66fe0e3491a3397ce71ad20c0
#
_cell.length_a   1.000
_cell.length_b   1.000
_cell.length_c   1.000
_cell.angle_alpha   90.00
_cell.angle_beta   90.00
_cell.angle_gamma   90.00
#
_symmetry.space_group_name_H-M   'P 1'
#
loop_
_entity.id
_entity.type
_entity.pdbx_description
1 polymer ?
#
loop_
_entity_poly.entity_id
_entity_poly.type
_entity_poly.pdbx_seq_one_letter_code
_entity_poly.pdbx_strand_id
1 'polypeptide(L)'
;IAYADLDNFKVYNDTYGFKNGDRVIKLAADILDWAMRKRGDAASRLFHIGGDDFVLIAKPEHVERMSQAATRCFKRAIRGCYCTQDRERGSVVATGRDGVERSYPLVSLSIGIIEIAGPCTLMEIGERAAHVKKYAKSMPGNVFAWDRRPPLGSVQPVPVFINACPTPEEAA
;
A
#
# COMPACT_ATOMS: atom_id res chain seq x y z
N ILE A 1 4.49 4.75 7.64
CA ILE A 1 3.09 4.84 7.21
C ILE A 1 2.89 3.88 6.05
N ALA A 2 1.79 3.11 6.06
CA ALA A 2 1.38 2.27 4.94
C ALA A 2 0.01 2.70 4.42
N TYR A 3 -0.10 2.87 3.12
CA TYR A 3 -1.34 3.18 2.40
C TYR A 3 -1.84 1.93 1.71
N ALA A 4 -3.03 1.47 2.04
CA ALA A 4 -3.65 0.29 1.48
C ALA A 4 -4.88 0.67 0.64
N ASP A 5 -5.07 -0.02 -0.49
CA ASP A 5 -6.10 0.28 -1.48
C ASP A 5 -6.53 -1.02 -2.19
N LEU A 6 -7.77 -1.08 -2.62
CA LEU A 6 -8.36 -2.24 -3.31
C LEU A 6 -8.32 -2.06 -4.83
N ASP A 7 -7.49 -2.85 -5.50
CA ASP A 7 -7.41 -2.84 -6.97
C ASP A 7 -8.68 -3.45 -7.59
N ASN A 8 -9.12 -2.90 -8.72
CA ASN A 8 -10.32 -3.33 -9.46
C ASN A 8 -11.64 -3.25 -8.65
N PHE A 9 -11.66 -2.54 -7.51
CA PHE A 9 -12.83 -2.46 -6.64
C PHE A 9 -14.04 -1.83 -7.35
N LYS A 10 -13.82 -0.86 -8.22
CA LYS A 10 -14.89 -0.27 -9.03
C LYS A 10 -15.56 -1.32 -9.92
N VAL A 11 -14.79 -2.16 -10.62
CA VAL A 11 -15.33 -3.22 -11.47
C VAL A 11 -16.16 -4.22 -10.65
N TYR A 12 -15.69 -4.53 -9.43
CA TYR A 12 -16.45 -5.36 -8.51
C TYR A 12 -17.80 -4.73 -8.16
N ASN A 13 -17.84 -3.44 -7.81
CA ASN A 13 -19.07 -2.73 -7.51
C ASN A 13 -20.04 -2.69 -8.69
N ASP A 14 -19.50 -2.41 -9.89
CA ASP A 14 -20.30 -2.35 -11.11
C ASP A 14 -20.92 -3.73 -11.45
N THR A 15 -20.26 -4.85 -11.10
CA THR A 15 -20.73 -6.22 -11.38
C THR A 15 -21.60 -6.80 -10.27
N TYR A 16 -21.18 -6.64 -9.01
CA TYR A 16 -21.79 -7.30 -7.84
C TYR A 16 -22.67 -6.36 -7.00
N GLY A 17 -22.67 -5.06 -7.31
CA GLY A 17 -23.42 -4.02 -6.62
C GLY A 17 -22.74 -3.51 -5.34
N PHE A 18 -23.06 -2.27 -4.98
CA PHE A 18 -22.44 -1.55 -3.83
C PHE A 18 -22.60 -2.27 -2.49
N LYS A 19 -23.73 -2.94 -2.25
CA LYS A 19 -23.95 -3.72 -1.01
C LYS A 19 -22.91 -4.83 -0.83
N ASN A 20 -22.48 -5.47 -1.92
CA ASN A 20 -21.40 -6.47 -1.88
C ASN A 20 -20.05 -5.80 -1.79
N GLY A 21 -19.87 -4.61 -2.41
CA GLY A 21 -18.69 -3.79 -2.23
C GLY A 21 -18.45 -3.40 -0.78
N ASP A 22 -19.49 -2.97 -0.05
CA ASP A 22 -19.39 -2.67 1.38
C ASP A 22 -18.88 -3.87 2.19
N ARG A 23 -19.28 -5.08 1.81
CA ARG A 23 -18.76 -6.31 2.44
C ARG A 23 -17.28 -6.52 2.16
N VAL A 24 -16.81 -6.19 0.94
CA VAL A 24 -15.38 -6.26 0.60
C VAL A 24 -14.56 -5.21 1.35
N ILE A 25 -15.07 -3.97 1.48
CA ILE A 25 -14.44 -2.93 2.31
C ILE A 25 -14.34 -3.39 3.76
N LYS A 26 -15.43 -3.92 4.32
CA LYS A 26 -15.43 -4.46 5.69
C LYS A 26 -14.44 -5.61 5.85
N LEU A 27 -14.39 -6.55 4.91
CA LEU A 27 -13.42 -7.64 4.89
C LEU A 27 -11.97 -7.11 4.91
N ALA A 28 -11.68 -6.09 4.11
CA ALA A 28 -10.35 -5.45 4.08
C ALA A 28 -10.03 -4.81 5.45
N ALA A 29 -10.97 -4.05 6.00
CA ALA A 29 -10.82 -3.42 7.32
C ALA A 29 -10.57 -4.45 8.43
N ASP A 30 -11.37 -5.53 8.48
CA ASP A 30 -11.24 -6.60 9.48
C ASP A 30 -9.88 -7.32 9.36
N ILE A 31 -9.39 -7.54 8.14
CA ILE A 31 -8.08 -8.17 7.89
C ILE A 31 -6.92 -7.24 8.28
N LEU A 32 -7.01 -5.95 7.95
CA LEU A 32 -6.00 -4.96 8.31
C LEU A 32 -5.93 -4.77 9.83
N ASP A 33 -7.09 -4.69 10.51
CA ASP A 33 -7.17 -4.62 11.98
C ASP A 33 -6.60 -5.90 12.63
N TRP A 34 -6.97 -7.08 12.11
CA TRP A 34 -6.40 -8.34 12.58
C TRP A 34 -4.87 -8.38 12.41
N ALA A 35 -4.35 -7.97 11.25
CA ALA A 35 -2.91 -7.93 11.00
C ALA A 35 -2.20 -6.96 11.96
N MET A 36 -2.78 -5.78 12.20
CA MET A 36 -2.31 -4.79 13.14
C MET A 36 -2.25 -5.36 14.57
N ARG A 37 -3.32 -5.97 15.06
CA ARG A 37 -3.38 -6.57 16.42
C ARG A 37 -2.40 -7.72 16.59
N LYS A 38 -2.13 -8.49 15.55
CA LYS A 38 -1.28 -9.68 15.61
C LYS A 38 0.20 -9.42 15.37
N ARG A 39 0.55 -8.36 14.65
CA ARG A 39 1.91 -8.08 14.16
C ARG A 39 2.41 -6.68 14.50
N GLY A 40 1.54 -5.77 14.93
CA GLY A 40 1.87 -4.45 15.43
C GLY A 40 2.13 -4.42 16.92
N ASP A 41 2.21 -3.21 17.44
CA ASP A 41 2.34 -2.91 18.87
C ASP A 41 1.22 -1.98 19.35
N ALA A 42 1.28 -1.57 20.62
CA ALA A 42 0.28 -0.67 21.21
C ALA A 42 0.24 0.72 20.57
N ALA A 43 1.29 1.13 19.85
CA ALA A 43 1.35 2.41 19.12
C ALA A 43 0.79 2.31 17.70
N SER A 44 0.61 1.11 17.17
CA SER A 44 0.08 0.91 15.83
C SER A 44 -1.37 1.39 15.71
N ARG A 45 -1.70 2.04 14.59
CA ARG A 45 -3.04 2.60 14.32
C ARG A 45 -3.47 2.27 12.90
N LEU A 46 -4.77 2.00 12.74
CA LEU A 46 -5.44 1.82 11.46
C LEU A 46 -6.52 2.91 11.31
N PHE A 47 -6.55 3.51 10.13
CA PHE A 47 -7.53 4.51 9.74
C PHE A 47 -8.20 4.10 8.43
N HIS A 48 -9.51 4.25 8.35
CA HIS A 48 -10.27 4.21 7.11
C HIS A 48 -10.46 5.65 6.63
N ILE A 49 -9.87 5.98 5.49
CA ILE A 49 -9.88 7.35 4.96
C ILE A 49 -11.17 7.62 4.18
N GLY A 50 -11.64 6.60 3.45
CA GLY A 50 -12.89 6.66 2.69
C GLY A 50 -12.86 5.72 1.50
N GLY A 51 -14.02 5.20 1.11
CA GLY A 51 -14.10 4.23 0.02
C GLY A 51 -13.24 2.99 0.29
N ASP A 52 -12.30 2.73 -0.60
CA ASP A 52 -11.36 1.60 -0.56
C ASP A 52 -9.97 1.94 0.00
N ASP A 53 -9.80 3.16 0.54
CA ASP A 53 -8.52 3.66 1.04
C ASP A 53 -8.36 3.50 2.56
N PHE A 54 -7.25 2.89 3.00
CA PHE A 54 -6.87 2.73 4.40
C PHE A 54 -5.45 3.21 4.65
N VAL A 55 -5.19 3.64 5.89
CA VAL A 55 -3.85 4.04 6.35
C VAL A 55 -3.50 3.29 7.63
N LEU A 56 -2.30 2.69 7.65
CA LEU A 56 -1.71 2.12 8.86
C LEU A 56 -0.51 2.96 9.26
N ILE A 57 -0.41 3.25 10.56
CA ILE A 57 0.77 3.89 11.16
C ILE A 57 1.35 2.89 12.15
N ALA A 58 2.61 2.55 11.97
CA ALA A 58 3.34 1.64 12.83
C ALA A 58 4.85 1.86 12.70
N LYS A 59 5.63 1.27 13.60
CA LYS A 59 7.09 1.23 13.46
C LYS A 59 7.51 0.44 12.22
N PRO A 60 8.66 0.76 11.60
CA PRO A 60 9.14 0.08 10.38
C PRO A 60 9.19 -1.45 10.49
N GLU A 61 9.68 -1.97 11.63
CA GLU A 61 9.78 -3.41 11.89
C GLU A 61 8.43 -4.14 11.96
N HIS A 62 7.36 -3.42 12.25
CA HIS A 62 6.01 -4.00 12.35
C HIS A 62 5.23 -3.86 11.05
N VAL A 63 5.33 -2.72 10.36
CA VAL A 63 4.50 -2.39 9.19
C VAL A 63 4.67 -3.41 8.07
N GLU A 64 5.88 -3.91 7.85
CA GLU A 64 6.13 -4.93 6.84
C GLU A 64 5.44 -6.25 7.17
N ARG A 65 5.60 -6.72 8.41
CA ARG A 65 4.96 -7.97 8.88
C ARG A 65 3.43 -7.87 8.86
N MET A 66 2.89 -6.70 9.16
CA MET A 66 1.45 -6.41 9.07
C MET A 66 0.99 -6.45 7.61
N SER A 67 1.70 -5.77 6.70
CA SER A 67 1.38 -5.73 5.28
C SER A 67 1.46 -7.11 4.64
N GLN A 68 2.49 -7.91 4.97
CA GLN A 68 2.62 -9.28 4.50
C GLN A 68 1.49 -10.19 4.99
N ALA A 69 1.11 -10.06 6.27
CA ALA A 69 0.01 -10.84 6.84
C ALA A 69 -1.33 -10.44 6.21
N ALA A 70 -1.59 -9.13 6.04
CA ALA A 70 -2.82 -8.62 5.45
C ALA A 70 -2.97 -9.06 3.99
N THR A 71 -1.96 -8.88 3.14
CA THR A 71 -2.01 -9.26 1.73
C THR A 71 -2.21 -10.76 1.53
N ARG A 72 -1.55 -11.61 2.33
CA ARG A 72 -1.75 -13.06 2.30
C ARG A 72 -3.14 -13.49 2.75
N CYS A 73 -3.68 -12.87 3.81
CA CYS A 73 -5.00 -13.17 4.33
C CYS A 73 -6.07 -12.72 3.32
N PHE A 74 -5.97 -11.50 2.81
CA PHE A 74 -6.91 -10.94 1.86
C PHE A 74 -6.98 -11.76 0.56
N LYS A 75 -5.83 -12.21 0.02
CA LYS A 75 -5.77 -13.09 -1.15
C LYS A 75 -6.63 -14.34 -1.03
N ARG A 76 -6.73 -14.90 0.17
CA ARG A 76 -7.54 -16.10 0.42
C ARG A 76 -9.01 -15.75 0.64
N ALA A 77 -9.26 -14.75 1.47
CA ALA A 77 -10.59 -14.40 1.92
C ALA A 77 -11.46 -13.78 0.83
N ILE A 78 -10.89 -12.93 -0.02
CA ILE A 78 -11.61 -12.22 -1.09
C ILE A 78 -12.31 -13.16 -2.07
N ARG A 79 -11.77 -14.35 -2.29
CA ARG A 79 -12.36 -15.35 -3.17
C ARG A 79 -13.78 -15.77 -2.74
N GLY A 80 -14.09 -15.69 -1.44
CA GLY A 80 -15.42 -15.94 -0.89
C GLY A 80 -16.46 -14.88 -1.23
N CYS A 81 -16.04 -13.73 -1.75
CA CYS A 81 -16.92 -12.62 -2.15
C CYS A 81 -17.42 -12.75 -3.60
N TYR A 82 -17.01 -13.79 -4.33
CA TYR A 82 -17.35 -14.02 -5.74
C TYR A 82 -18.24 -15.25 -5.93
N CYS A 83 -19.05 -15.26 -6.99
CA CYS A 83 -19.76 -16.46 -7.44
C CYS A 83 -18.75 -17.56 -7.84
N THR A 84 -19.22 -18.79 -7.91
CA THR A 84 -18.37 -19.96 -8.23
C THR A 84 -17.62 -19.77 -9.55
N GLN A 85 -18.32 -19.32 -10.59
CA GLN A 85 -17.77 -19.16 -11.93
C GLN A 85 -16.57 -18.17 -11.96
N ASP A 86 -16.74 -16.97 -11.39
CA ASP A 86 -15.68 -15.96 -11.37
C ASP A 86 -14.51 -16.35 -10.45
N ARG A 87 -14.84 -17.01 -9.33
CA ARG A 87 -13.84 -17.54 -8.40
C ARG A 87 -12.96 -18.62 -9.03
N GLU A 88 -13.53 -19.52 -9.82
CA GLU A 88 -12.80 -20.59 -10.52
C GLU A 88 -11.97 -20.03 -11.67
N ARG A 89 -12.54 -19.12 -12.45
CA ARG A 89 -11.83 -18.42 -13.53
C ARG A 89 -10.72 -17.51 -13.00
N GLY A 90 -10.84 -17.00 -11.77
CA GLY A 90 -9.90 -16.05 -11.16
C GLY A 90 -10.03 -14.61 -11.71
N SER A 91 -11.12 -14.32 -12.42
CA SER A 91 -11.39 -13.02 -13.04
C SER A 91 -12.89 -12.77 -13.20
N VAL A 92 -13.25 -11.50 -13.34
CA VAL A 92 -14.60 -11.04 -13.65
C VAL A 92 -14.64 -10.56 -15.09
N VAL A 93 -15.62 -10.99 -15.86
CA VAL A 93 -15.89 -10.43 -17.19
C VAL A 93 -16.90 -9.29 -17.02
N ALA A 94 -16.51 -8.10 -17.42
CA ALA A 94 -17.36 -6.92 -17.34
C ALA A 94 -17.25 -6.09 -18.61
N THR A 95 -18.36 -5.45 -19.00
CA THR A 95 -18.42 -4.57 -20.15
C THR A 95 -17.89 -3.20 -19.75
N GLY A 96 -16.84 -2.74 -20.44
CA GLY A 96 -16.26 -1.39 -20.27
C GLY A 96 -17.23 -0.30 -20.72
N ARG A 97 -16.90 0.97 -20.43
CA ARG A 97 -17.70 2.14 -20.87
C ARG A 97 -17.79 2.27 -22.39
N ASP A 98 -16.86 1.67 -23.10
CA ASP A 98 -16.79 1.57 -24.56
C ASP A 98 -17.60 0.41 -25.16
N GLY A 99 -18.39 -0.30 -24.32
CA GLY A 99 -19.19 -1.45 -24.72
C GLY A 99 -18.40 -2.73 -24.97
N VAL A 100 -17.09 -2.73 -24.72
CA VAL A 100 -16.22 -3.89 -24.95
C VAL A 100 -16.12 -4.73 -23.69
N GLU A 101 -16.38 -6.04 -23.81
CA GLU A 101 -16.15 -6.98 -22.70
C GLU A 101 -14.65 -7.19 -22.46
N ARG A 102 -14.27 -7.10 -21.19
CA ARG A 102 -12.89 -7.34 -20.72
C ARG A 102 -12.88 -8.22 -19.49
N SER A 103 -11.83 -9.02 -19.38
CA SER A 103 -11.57 -9.79 -18.16
C SER A 103 -10.71 -8.96 -17.19
N TYR A 104 -11.21 -8.80 -15.98
CA TYR A 104 -10.52 -8.09 -14.90
C TYR A 104 -10.14 -9.07 -13.80
N PRO A 105 -8.91 -9.01 -13.26
CA PRO A 105 -8.53 -9.82 -12.10
C PRO A 105 -9.49 -9.58 -10.92
N LEU A 106 -9.58 -10.57 -10.03
CA LEU A 106 -10.29 -10.39 -8.76
C LEU A 106 -9.67 -9.24 -7.97
N VAL A 107 -10.47 -8.57 -7.14
CA VAL A 107 -10.01 -7.50 -6.24
C VAL A 107 -8.77 -7.97 -5.48
N SER A 108 -7.75 -7.13 -5.45
CA SER A 108 -6.52 -7.35 -4.69
C SER A 108 -6.25 -6.18 -3.76
N LEU A 109 -5.39 -6.42 -2.77
CA LEU A 109 -4.96 -5.43 -1.80
C LEU A 109 -3.54 -4.99 -2.14
N SER A 110 -3.39 -3.71 -2.52
CA SER A 110 -2.10 -3.05 -2.76
C SER A 110 -1.74 -2.16 -1.59
N ILE A 111 -0.53 -2.32 -1.04
CA ILE A 111 -0.05 -1.53 0.10
C ILE A 111 1.26 -0.83 -0.28
N GLY A 112 1.27 0.50 -0.23
CA GLY A 112 2.47 1.31 -0.38
C GLY A 112 2.98 1.78 0.98
N ILE A 113 4.27 1.55 1.28
CA ILE A 113 4.87 1.86 2.58
C ILE A 113 5.91 2.98 2.41
N ILE A 114 5.81 4.00 3.25
CA ILE A 114 6.79 5.09 3.37
C ILE A 114 7.33 5.15 4.79
N GLU A 115 8.59 5.47 4.93
CA GLU A 115 9.23 5.68 6.23
C GLU A 115 9.37 7.17 6.52
N ILE A 116 9.11 7.56 7.78
CA ILE A 116 9.26 8.91 8.28
C ILE A 116 10.22 8.85 9.46
N ALA A 117 11.34 9.55 9.36
CA ALA A 117 12.39 9.58 10.37
C ALA A 117 12.50 10.92 11.10
N GLY A 118 11.78 11.95 10.65
CA GLY A 118 11.83 13.28 11.26
C GLY A 118 10.71 14.20 10.80
N PRO A 119 10.77 15.49 11.09
CA PRO A 119 9.75 16.46 10.67
C PRO A 119 9.58 16.48 9.15
N CYS A 120 8.33 16.42 8.71
CA CYS A 120 7.96 16.53 7.31
C CYS A 120 6.55 17.11 7.18
N THR A 121 6.21 17.62 6.00
CA THR A 121 4.89 18.20 5.71
C THR A 121 3.91 17.12 5.25
N LEU A 122 2.62 17.39 5.42
CA LEU A 122 1.56 16.52 4.87
C LEU A 122 1.63 16.39 3.34
N MET A 123 2.10 17.44 2.66
CA MET A 123 2.27 17.43 1.20
C MET A 123 3.35 16.44 0.78
N GLU A 124 4.52 16.45 1.42
CA GLU A 124 5.60 15.49 1.15
C GLU A 124 5.15 14.05 1.42
N ILE A 125 4.40 13.83 2.50
CA ILE A 125 3.81 12.52 2.81
C ILE A 125 2.85 12.09 1.68
N GLY A 126 1.95 12.98 1.26
CA GLY A 126 0.97 12.72 0.22
C GLY A 126 1.60 12.38 -1.13
N GLU A 127 2.59 13.16 -1.57
CA GLU A 127 3.31 12.90 -2.82
C GLU A 127 4.05 11.56 -2.81
N ARG A 128 4.74 11.26 -1.72
CA ARG A 128 5.43 9.98 -1.54
C ARG A 128 4.45 8.81 -1.55
N ALA A 129 3.36 8.94 -0.80
CA ALA A 129 2.31 7.94 -0.73
C ALA A 129 1.68 7.66 -2.10
N ALA A 130 1.37 8.71 -2.87
CA ALA A 130 0.83 8.58 -4.22
C ALA A 130 1.78 7.82 -5.16
N HIS A 131 3.09 8.10 -5.10
CA HIS A 131 4.10 7.42 -5.91
C HIS A 131 4.21 5.93 -5.54
N VAL A 132 4.38 5.59 -4.26
CA VAL A 132 4.55 4.20 -3.85
C VAL A 132 3.25 3.39 -4.03
N LYS A 133 2.09 4.02 -3.81
CA LYS A 133 0.77 3.42 -4.10
C LYS A 133 0.62 3.09 -5.58
N LYS A 134 0.97 4.04 -6.48
CA LYS A 134 0.96 3.81 -7.93
C LYS A 134 1.89 2.66 -8.32
N TYR A 135 3.06 2.58 -7.73
CA TYR A 135 4.00 1.48 -7.96
C TYR A 135 3.43 0.14 -7.46
N ALA A 136 2.88 0.08 -6.26
CA ALA A 136 2.24 -1.14 -5.74
C ALA A 136 1.12 -1.63 -6.68
N LYS A 137 0.24 -0.72 -7.12
CA LYS A 137 -0.85 -1.03 -8.07
C LYS A 137 -0.39 -1.48 -9.47
N SER A 138 0.85 -1.20 -9.86
CA SER A 138 1.40 -1.70 -11.13
C SER A 138 1.81 -3.17 -11.07
N MET A 139 1.92 -3.75 -9.89
CA MET A 139 2.25 -5.15 -9.69
C MET A 139 0.96 -6.00 -9.59
N PRO A 140 0.93 -7.19 -10.18
CA PRO A 140 -0.26 -8.01 -10.16
C PRO A 140 -0.53 -8.64 -8.79
N GLY A 141 -1.79 -8.68 -8.39
CA GLY A 141 -2.28 -9.39 -7.22
C GLY A 141 -2.08 -8.63 -5.91
N ASN A 142 -2.12 -9.35 -4.80
CA ASN A 142 -2.00 -8.77 -3.46
C ASN A 142 -0.54 -8.51 -3.11
N VAL A 143 -0.16 -7.26 -3.01
CA VAL A 143 1.24 -6.83 -2.91
C VAL A 143 1.45 -5.77 -1.85
N PHE A 144 2.68 -5.65 -1.38
CA PHE A 144 3.14 -4.46 -0.67
C PHE A 144 4.49 -4.02 -1.22
N ALA A 145 4.73 -2.71 -1.21
CA ALA A 145 5.95 -2.12 -1.71
C ALA A 145 6.46 -1.03 -0.77
N TRP A 146 7.77 -0.99 -0.54
CA TRP A 146 8.45 0.07 0.16
C TRP A 146 8.88 1.19 -0.78
N ASP A 147 8.76 2.44 -0.31
CA ASP A 147 9.50 3.55 -0.91
C ASP A 147 10.99 3.35 -0.64
N ARG A 148 11.79 3.24 -1.68
CA ARG A 148 13.25 3.02 -1.59
C ARG A 148 14.04 4.31 -1.41
N ARG A 149 13.40 5.47 -1.48
CA ARG A 149 14.05 6.76 -1.23
C ARG A 149 14.37 6.88 0.27
N PRO A 150 15.33 7.74 0.66
CA PRO A 150 15.61 8.00 2.07
C PRO A 150 14.34 8.34 2.86
N PRO A 151 14.22 7.96 4.13
CA PRO A 151 13.06 8.29 4.96
C PRO A 151 12.77 9.79 4.95
N LEU A 152 11.48 10.15 4.99
CA LEU A 152 11.09 11.57 5.08
C LEU A 152 11.59 12.17 6.39
N GLY A 153 12.10 13.41 6.33
CA GLY A 153 12.64 14.11 7.49
C GLY A 153 13.99 13.56 7.97
N SER A 154 14.61 12.62 7.25
CA SER A 154 15.99 12.22 7.56
C SER A 154 16.95 13.36 7.25
N VAL A 155 17.84 13.64 8.20
CA VAL A 155 18.97 14.57 7.98
C VAL A 155 19.93 13.87 7.02
N GLN A 156 20.05 14.36 5.80
CA GLN A 156 21.13 13.91 4.91
C GLN A 156 22.45 14.35 5.54
N PRO A 157 23.46 13.47 5.66
CA PRO A 157 24.77 13.92 6.08
C PRO A 157 25.25 14.96 5.07
N VAL A 158 25.46 16.19 5.54
CA VAL A 158 26.10 17.22 4.73
C VAL A 158 27.48 16.67 4.37
N PRO A 159 27.87 16.58 3.08
CA PRO A 159 29.21 16.17 2.74
C PRO A 159 30.18 17.14 3.40
N VAL A 160 30.91 16.64 4.39
CA VAL A 160 32.02 17.42 5.00
C VAL A 160 33.14 17.43 3.98
N PHE A 161 33.24 18.51 3.22
CA PHE A 161 34.43 18.76 2.42
C PHE A 161 35.57 19.08 3.42
N ILE A 162 36.37 18.07 3.72
CA ILE A 162 37.63 18.29 4.39
C ILE A 162 38.53 18.92 3.33
N ASN A 163 38.66 20.25 3.31
CA ASN A 163 39.75 20.91 2.63
C ASN A 163 41.04 20.41 3.28
N ALA A 164 41.69 19.44 2.66
CA ALA A 164 43.03 19.07 3.03
C ALA A 164 43.89 20.34 2.92
N CYS A 165 44.38 20.82 4.05
CA CYS A 165 45.36 21.89 4.06
C CYS A 165 46.56 21.43 3.22
N PRO A 166 47.03 22.19 2.21
CA PRO A 166 48.21 21.79 1.44
C PRO A 166 49.36 21.58 2.39
N THR A 167 50.06 20.47 2.24
CA THR A 167 51.27 20.18 3.01
C THR A 167 52.32 21.22 2.70
N PRO A 168 53.21 21.60 3.66
CA PRO A 168 54.21 22.66 3.46
C PRO A 168 55.22 22.39 2.35
N GLU A 169 55.22 21.26 1.72
CA GLU A 169 56.17 20.88 0.63
C GLU A 169 55.73 21.37 -0.75
N GLU A 170 54.54 21.88 -0.96
CA GLU A 170 54.08 22.39 -2.29
C GLU A 170 54.22 23.93 -2.43
N ALA A 171 54.87 24.60 -1.48
CA ALA A 171 55.06 26.06 -1.46
C ALA A 171 56.56 26.47 -1.54
N ALA A 172 57.43 25.68 -2.20
CA ALA A 172 58.81 26.03 -2.43
C ALA A 172 59.10 26.14 -3.94
#